data_c12c8291528ff16cfdd02fb9415a263a
#
_entry.id   c12c8291528ff16cfdd02fb9415a263a
#
_cell.length_a   1.000
_cell.length_b   1.000
_cell.length_c   1.000
_cell.angle_alpha   90.00
_cell.angle_beta   90.00
_cell.angle_gamma   90.00
#
_symmetry.space_group_name_H-M   'P 1'
#
loop_
_entity.id
_entity.type
_entity.pdbx_description
1 polymer ?
#
loop_
_entity_poly.entity_id
_entity_poly.type
_entity_poly.pdbx_seq_one_letter_code
_entity_poly.pdbx_strand_id
1 'polypeptide(L)'
;GYAPLNAPSRTGVYVGGSPTEHALAAGTDPALAASIGALQVRILTDREFLAPWISYRLGLDGPSMTVQTACSTSLTAVHLAVQALLLGECDAALAGGVAIGTVRRQGYVHYQGGIFSPDGRCRPFDEKAAGTVPGSGVGVLVLRRLEDALADGDPVRAVIRGTAVTNDGAGKVGFTAPGVDQQTAAITEAWAAAGLEPSAAQYVEAHGTGTELGDRIELEAAGTAFAGGTDGRGAGHRGSGSRIGIGSVKSNIGHADAAAG
;
A
#
# COMPACT_ATOMS: atom_id res chain seq x y z
N GLY A 1 7.30 -7.80 23.07
CA GLY A 1 7.62 -8.21 21.71
C GLY A 1 8.01 -9.67 21.63
N TYR A 2 7.74 -10.28 20.51
CA TYR A 2 8.07 -11.69 20.28
C TYR A 2 9.47 -11.82 19.68
N ALA A 3 10.32 -12.63 20.30
CA ALA A 3 11.49 -13.16 19.61
C ALA A 3 11.01 -14.21 18.57
N PRO A 4 11.75 -14.47 17.47
CA PRO A 4 11.31 -15.43 16.44
C PRO A 4 10.90 -16.80 17.00
N LEU A 5 11.60 -17.28 18.04
CA LEU A 5 11.29 -18.55 18.71
C LEU A 5 10.03 -18.50 19.59
N ASN A 6 9.51 -17.34 19.89
CA ASN A 6 8.32 -17.12 20.72
C ASN A 6 7.20 -16.43 19.94
N ALA A 7 7.32 -16.37 18.63
CA ALA A 7 6.24 -15.86 17.78
C ALA A 7 4.99 -16.75 17.97
N PRO A 8 3.77 -16.16 17.89
CA PRO A 8 2.56 -16.95 17.83
C PRO A 8 2.67 -18.04 16.77
N SER A 9 2.16 -19.22 17.08
CA SER A 9 2.08 -20.29 16.09
C SER A 9 1.32 -19.79 14.87
N ARG A 10 1.74 -20.19 13.67
CA ARG A 10 1.15 -19.78 12.39
C ARG A 10 1.18 -18.27 12.16
N THR A 11 2.37 -17.68 12.25
CA THR A 11 2.57 -16.29 11.82
C THR A 11 2.68 -16.21 10.30
N GLY A 12 1.75 -15.49 9.65
CA GLY A 12 1.72 -15.27 8.21
C GLY A 12 2.65 -14.13 7.77
N VAL A 13 3.08 -14.15 6.50
CA VAL A 13 3.89 -13.11 5.87
C VAL A 13 3.25 -12.67 4.55
N TYR A 14 2.82 -11.43 4.47
CA TYR A 14 2.20 -10.81 3.30
C TYR A 14 2.98 -9.53 2.96
N VAL A 15 3.91 -9.63 2.03
CA VAL A 15 4.80 -8.51 1.71
C VAL A 15 5.03 -8.39 0.23
N GLY A 16 5.33 -7.19 -0.23
CA GLY A 16 5.71 -6.99 -1.61
C GLY A 16 6.88 -6.03 -1.76
N GLY A 17 7.51 -6.05 -2.92
CA GLY A 17 8.69 -5.22 -3.16
C GLY A 17 8.74 -4.68 -4.58
N SER A 18 9.29 -3.48 -4.70
CA SER A 18 9.60 -2.88 -5.99
C SER A 18 10.74 -3.63 -6.67
N PRO A 19 10.79 -3.68 -8.01
CA PRO A 19 11.96 -4.15 -8.71
C PRO A 19 13.16 -3.26 -8.38
N THR A 20 14.34 -3.86 -8.26
CA THR A 20 15.57 -3.13 -8.02
C THR A 20 16.53 -3.27 -9.20
N GLU A 21 17.30 -2.23 -9.50
CA GLU A 21 18.35 -2.31 -10.53
C GLU A 21 19.39 -3.38 -10.19
N HIS A 22 19.63 -3.62 -8.91
CA HIS A 22 20.54 -4.67 -8.45
C HIS A 22 20.02 -6.06 -8.84
N ALA A 23 18.74 -6.35 -8.60
CA ALA A 23 18.14 -7.63 -8.98
C ALA A 23 18.15 -7.81 -10.51
N LEU A 24 17.87 -6.73 -11.27
CA LEU A 24 17.92 -6.77 -12.72
C LEU A 24 19.36 -7.05 -13.22
N ALA A 25 20.36 -6.35 -12.68
CA ALA A 25 21.77 -6.56 -13.05
C ALA A 25 22.23 -7.97 -12.69
N ALA A 26 21.93 -8.46 -11.49
CA ALA A 26 22.29 -9.82 -11.07
C ALA A 26 21.55 -10.89 -11.89
N GLY A 27 20.27 -10.67 -12.21
CA GLY A 27 19.46 -11.60 -12.99
C GLY A 27 19.92 -11.75 -14.46
N THR A 28 20.65 -10.77 -14.97
CA THR A 28 21.21 -10.75 -16.34
C THR A 28 22.70 -11.00 -16.41
N ASP A 29 23.37 -11.28 -15.29
CA ASP A 29 24.82 -11.52 -15.24
C ASP A 29 25.16 -12.99 -15.55
N PRO A 30 25.75 -13.30 -16.74
CA PRO A 30 26.08 -14.66 -17.10
C PRO A 30 27.23 -15.24 -16.26
N ALA A 31 28.12 -14.41 -15.72
CA ALA A 31 29.20 -14.87 -14.87
C ALA A 31 28.67 -15.31 -13.51
N LEU A 32 27.72 -14.57 -12.95
CA LEU A 32 27.02 -14.96 -11.73
C LEU A 32 26.24 -16.27 -11.95
N ALA A 33 25.49 -16.37 -13.05
CA ALA A 33 24.74 -17.58 -13.39
C ALA A 33 25.64 -18.82 -13.58
N ALA A 34 26.82 -18.65 -14.18
CA ALA A 34 27.81 -19.71 -14.31
C ALA A 34 28.44 -20.12 -12.96
N SER A 35 28.58 -19.17 -12.02
CA SER A 35 29.17 -19.41 -10.70
C SER A 35 28.26 -20.15 -9.74
N ILE A 36 26.98 -19.72 -9.62
CA ILE A 36 26.04 -20.24 -8.61
C ILE A 36 24.85 -20.99 -9.20
N GLY A 37 24.71 -21.00 -10.51
CA GLY A 37 23.58 -21.58 -11.22
C GLY A 37 22.40 -20.64 -11.44
N ALA A 38 21.74 -20.72 -12.58
CA ALA A 38 20.64 -19.85 -12.97
C ALA A 38 19.44 -19.89 -11.99
N LEU A 39 19.12 -21.10 -11.46
CA LEU A 39 18.06 -21.23 -10.47
C LEU A 39 18.39 -20.46 -9.18
N GLN A 40 19.63 -20.53 -8.72
CA GLN A 40 20.04 -19.82 -7.51
C GLN A 40 20.00 -18.30 -7.71
N VAL A 41 20.37 -17.81 -8.89
CA VAL A 41 20.23 -16.38 -9.25
C VAL A 41 18.76 -15.97 -9.15
N ARG A 42 17.84 -16.75 -9.74
CA ARG A 42 16.40 -16.47 -9.65
C ARG A 42 15.90 -16.45 -8.20
N ILE A 43 16.27 -17.42 -7.39
CA ILE A 43 15.87 -17.47 -5.97
C ILE A 43 16.34 -16.22 -5.22
N LEU A 44 17.46 -15.62 -5.60
CA LEU A 44 18.02 -14.42 -4.98
C LEU A 44 17.46 -13.09 -5.53
N THR A 45 16.93 -13.11 -6.76
CA THR A 45 16.53 -11.87 -7.47
C THR A 45 15.04 -11.73 -7.71
N ASP A 46 14.32 -12.87 -7.86
CA ASP A 46 12.90 -12.80 -8.22
C ASP A 46 12.05 -12.48 -6.98
N ARG A 47 11.11 -11.56 -7.15
CA ARG A 47 10.29 -11.03 -6.07
C ARG A 47 9.39 -12.08 -5.41
N GLU A 48 9.04 -13.13 -6.12
CA GLU A 48 8.22 -14.24 -5.61
C GLU A 48 8.82 -14.90 -4.36
N PHE A 49 10.14 -14.81 -4.19
CA PHE A 49 10.84 -15.39 -3.03
C PHE A 49 10.94 -14.42 -1.83
N LEU A 50 10.46 -13.19 -1.92
CA LEU A 50 10.60 -12.19 -0.86
C LEU A 50 9.93 -12.63 0.46
N ALA A 51 8.65 -12.99 0.42
CA ALA A 51 7.93 -13.45 1.60
C ALA A 51 8.48 -14.79 2.13
N PRO A 52 8.70 -15.83 1.30
CA PRO A 52 9.31 -17.10 1.73
C PRO A 52 10.69 -16.91 2.39
N TRP A 53 11.53 -16.00 1.90
CA TRP A 53 12.80 -15.71 2.55
C TRP A 53 12.63 -15.16 3.97
N ILE A 54 11.65 -14.27 4.19
CA ILE A 54 11.35 -13.74 5.52
C ILE A 54 10.88 -14.87 6.44
N SER A 55 9.92 -15.67 5.98
CA SER A 55 9.42 -16.82 6.74
C SER A 55 10.53 -17.79 7.10
N TYR A 56 11.38 -18.15 6.14
CA TYR A 56 12.51 -19.06 6.36
C TYR A 56 13.51 -18.50 7.39
N ARG A 57 13.88 -17.21 7.28
CA ARG A 57 14.85 -16.58 8.16
C ARG A 57 14.33 -16.38 9.58
N LEU A 58 13.04 -16.19 9.73
CA LEU A 58 12.41 -15.94 11.03
C LEU A 58 11.76 -17.20 11.63
N GLY A 59 11.76 -18.34 10.90
CA GLY A 59 11.13 -19.58 11.36
C GLY A 59 9.61 -19.46 11.50
N LEU A 60 8.95 -18.76 10.55
CA LEU A 60 7.50 -18.53 10.56
C LEU A 60 6.83 -19.57 9.66
N ASP A 61 5.76 -20.19 10.15
CA ASP A 61 5.09 -21.35 9.52
C ASP A 61 3.66 -21.07 9.05
N GLY A 62 3.19 -19.82 9.16
CA GLY A 62 1.92 -19.38 8.58
C GLY A 62 1.99 -19.18 7.05
N PRO A 63 0.87 -18.78 6.42
CA PRO A 63 0.85 -18.48 4.98
C PRO A 63 1.91 -17.44 4.62
N SER A 64 2.64 -17.66 3.52
CA SER A 64 3.73 -16.79 3.09
C SER A 64 3.56 -16.42 1.62
N MET A 65 3.18 -15.18 1.34
CA MET A 65 2.81 -14.72 0.01
C MET A 65 3.47 -13.39 -0.35
N THR A 66 4.09 -13.35 -1.52
CA THR A 66 4.55 -12.09 -2.09
C THR A 66 3.42 -11.43 -2.88
N VAL A 67 3.06 -10.22 -2.50
CA VAL A 67 1.98 -9.42 -3.09
C VAL A 67 2.58 -8.41 -4.07
N GLN A 68 1.98 -8.28 -5.25
CA GLN A 68 2.43 -7.35 -6.29
C GLN A 68 1.24 -6.65 -6.94
N THR A 69 0.94 -5.44 -6.49
CA THR A 69 -0.13 -4.58 -7.02
C THR A 69 0.36 -3.15 -7.26
N ALA A 70 1.62 -3.00 -7.67
CA ALA A 70 2.29 -1.71 -7.86
C ALA A 70 2.19 -0.82 -6.61
N CYS A 71 1.78 0.44 -6.73
CA CYS A 71 1.73 1.41 -5.64
C CYS A 71 0.80 1.00 -4.48
N SER A 72 -0.20 0.14 -4.71
CA SER A 72 -1.11 -0.35 -3.69
C SER A 72 -0.62 -1.60 -2.95
N THR A 73 0.56 -2.10 -3.28
CA THR A 73 1.10 -3.38 -2.77
C THR A 73 1.03 -3.51 -1.26
N SER A 74 1.52 -2.51 -0.52
CA SER A 74 1.54 -2.58 0.95
C SER A 74 0.14 -2.59 1.57
N LEU A 75 -0.80 -1.80 1.04
CA LEU A 75 -2.20 -1.82 1.51
C LEU A 75 -2.91 -3.12 1.14
N THR A 76 -2.66 -3.66 -0.06
CA THR A 76 -3.20 -4.97 -0.46
C THR A 76 -2.63 -6.09 0.42
N ALA A 77 -1.36 -6.02 0.78
CA ALA A 77 -0.73 -6.95 1.72
C ALA A 77 -1.41 -6.89 3.11
N VAL A 78 -1.71 -5.69 3.59
CA VAL A 78 -2.47 -5.49 4.85
C VAL A 78 -3.88 -6.09 4.73
N HIS A 79 -4.58 -5.84 3.62
CA HIS A 79 -5.91 -6.42 3.41
C HIS A 79 -5.89 -7.95 3.47
N LEU A 80 -4.98 -8.60 2.74
CA LEU A 80 -4.85 -10.06 2.73
C LEU A 80 -4.50 -10.61 4.12
N ALA A 81 -3.62 -9.95 4.85
CA ALA A 81 -3.26 -10.33 6.22
C ALA A 81 -4.46 -10.21 7.18
N VAL A 82 -5.27 -9.15 7.06
CA VAL A 82 -6.50 -8.98 7.83
C VAL A 82 -7.48 -10.12 7.53
N GLN A 83 -7.69 -10.45 6.26
CA GLN A 83 -8.57 -11.57 5.87
C GLN A 83 -8.08 -12.89 6.47
N ALA A 84 -6.78 -13.20 6.36
CA ALA A 84 -6.20 -14.42 6.92
C ALA A 84 -6.35 -14.52 8.44
N LEU A 85 -6.19 -13.41 9.17
CA LEU A 85 -6.41 -13.35 10.61
C LEU A 85 -7.88 -13.60 10.97
N LEU A 86 -8.82 -12.98 10.25
CA LEU A 86 -10.26 -13.14 10.49
C LEU A 86 -10.76 -14.55 10.16
N LEU A 87 -10.19 -15.18 9.12
CA LEU A 87 -10.51 -16.57 8.74
C LEU A 87 -9.78 -17.61 9.60
N GLY A 88 -8.90 -17.20 10.52
CA GLY A 88 -8.13 -18.10 11.37
C GLY A 88 -7.04 -18.87 10.63
N GLU A 89 -6.60 -18.42 9.47
CA GLU A 89 -5.49 -19.03 8.72
C GLU A 89 -4.14 -18.78 9.38
N CYS A 90 -4.03 -17.68 10.15
CA CYS A 90 -2.87 -17.37 10.99
C CYS A 90 -3.29 -16.67 12.29
N ASP A 91 -2.39 -16.62 13.27
CA ASP A 91 -2.62 -16.02 14.59
C ASP A 91 -1.93 -14.66 14.74
N ALA A 92 -0.93 -14.42 13.92
CA ALA A 92 -0.28 -13.14 13.70
C ALA A 92 0.10 -13.01 12.22
N ALA A 93 0.32 -11.80 11.75
CA ALA A 93 0.78 -11.57 10.39
C ALA A 93 1.77 -10.41 10.30
N LEU A 94 2.78 -10.56 9.47
CA LEU A 94 3.63 -9.48 8.99
C LEU A 94 3.07 -9.01 7.65
N ALA A 95 2.73 -7.73 7.54
CA ALA A 95 2.18 -7.16 6.32
C ALA A 95 2.89 -5.86 5.94
N GLY A 96 3.24 -5.68 4.67
CA GLY A 96 3.89 -4.44 4.27
C GLY A 96 4.52 -4.46 2.90
N GLY A 97 5.41 -3.48 2.68
CA GLY A 97 6.08 -3.30 1.40
C GLY A 97 7.48 -2.70 1.53
N VAL A 98 8.28 -2.90 0.50
CA VAL A 98 9.63 -2.38 0.39
C VAL A 98 9.88 -1.79 -0.99
N ALA A 99 10.46 -0.60 -1.01
CA ALA A 99 11.00 0.02 -2.21
C ALA A 99 12.35 0.64 -1.88
N ILE A 100 13.41 0.13 -2.48
CA ILE A 100 14.76 0.66 -2.30
C ILE A 100 15.29 1.03 -3.67
N GLY A 101 15.36 2.33 -3.94
CA GLY A 101 16.11 2.84 -5.08
C GLY A 101 17.58 2.57 -4.87
N THR A 102 18.22 1.84 -5.79
CA THR A 102 19.67 1.72 -5.75
C THR A 102 20.27 3.11 -5.93
N VAL A 103 21.14 3.47 -5.01
CA VAL A 103 21.67 4.82 -4.84
C VAL A 103 22.52 5.23 -6.05
N ARG A 104 21.88 5.51 -7.18
CA ARG A 104 22.51 6.35 -8.18
C ARG A 104 22.18 7.80 -7.80
N ARG A 105 23.19 8.55 -7.42
CA ARG A 105 23.10 10.01 -7.22
C ARG A 105 22.76 10.78 -8.49
N GLN A 106 22.02 10.15 -9.43
CA GLN A 106 21.77 10.67 -10.78
C GLN A 106 20.39 11.29 -10.92
N GLY A 107 19.56 11.23 -9.85
CA GLY A 107 18.17 11.69 -9.94
C GLY A 107 17.31 10.81 -10.87
N TYR A 108 16.28 11.39 -11.46
CA TYR A 108 15.40 10.73 -12.42
C TYR A 108 15.23 11.59 -13.67
N VAL A 109 14.87 10.96 -14.78
CA VAL A 109 14.60 11.68 -16.03
C VAL A 109 13.10 12.03 -16.08
N HIS A 110 12.81 13.32 -16.23
CA HIS A 110 11.46 13.76 -16.53
C HIS A 110 11.21 13.69 -18.05
N TYR A 111 10.02 13.27 -18.44
CA TYR A 111 9.52 13.38 -19.80
C TYR A 111 8.03 13.76 -19.78
N GLN A 112 7.61 14.46 -20.81
CA GLN A 112 6.22 14.92 -20.90
C GLN A 112 5.24 13.75 -20.94
N GLY A 113 4.20 13.82 -20.12
CA GLY A 113 3.22 12.73 -19.96
C GLY A 113 3.66 11.62 -18.99
N GLY A 114 4.88 11.71 -18.43
CA GLY A 114 5.32 10.86 -17.31
C GLY A 114 4.73 11.29 -15.98
N ILE A 115 4.91 10.45 -14.97
CA ILE A 115 4.38 10.71 -13.61
C ILE A 115 5.33 11.51 -12.72
N PHE A 116 6.60 11.68 -13.12
CA PHE A 116 7.60 12.35 -12.30
C PHE A 116 7.58 13.87 -12.47
N SER A 117 7.70 14.56 -11.36
CA SER A 117 7.75 16.02 -11.29
C SER A 117 8.96 16.59 -12.05
N PRO A 118 8.79 17.68 -12.83
CA PRO A 118 9.90 18.31 -13.54
C PRO A 118 10.88 19.07 -12.65
N ASP A 119 10.46 19.45 -11.45
CA ASP A 119 11.21 20.30 -10.51
C ASP A 119 11.63 19.60 -9.19
N GLY A 120 11.43 18.29 -9.12
CA GLY A 120 11.83 17.50 -7.93
C GLY A 120 10.94 17.72 -6.71
N ARG A 121 9.71 18.21 -6.88
CA ARG A 121 8.76 18.43 -5.79
C ARG A 121 7.47 17.68 -6.03
N CYS A 122 7.00 16.97 -5.02
CA CYS A 122 5.68 16.37 -4.96
C CYS A 122 4.75 17.31 -4.20
N ARG A 123 3.69 17.81 -4.88
CA ARG A 123 2.72 18.77 -4.32
C ARG A 123 1.32 18.20 -4.41
N PRO A 124 0.94 17.29 -3.49
CA PRO A 124 -0.40 16.71 -3.51
C PRO A 124 -1.48 17.78 -3.35
N PHE A 125 -2.48 17.72 -4.22
CA PHE A 125 -3.68 18.56 -4.19
C PHE A 125 -3.42 20.08 -4.38
N ASP A 126 -2.24 20.45 -4.83
CA ASP A 126 -1.89 21.86 -5.12
C ASP A 126 -2.20 22.20 -6.59
N GLU A 127 -2.52 23.47 -6.86
CA GLU A 127 -2.73 23.95 -8.24
C GLU A 127 -1.49 23.79 -9.15
N LYS A 128 -0.31 23.72 -8.52
CA LYS A 128 1.00 23.53 -9.18
C LYS A 128 1.46 22.06 -9.14
N ALA A 129 0.54 21.13 -8.88
CA ALA A 129 0.84 19.70 -8.95
C ALA A 129 1.30 19.33 -10.37
N ALA A 130 2.49 18.76 -10.48
CA ALA A 130 3.11 18.46 -11.80
C ALA A 130 3.76 17.06 -11.81
N GLY A 131 3.49 16.22 -10.82
CA GLY A 131 4.00 14.87 -10.71
C GLY A 131 4.60 14.54 -9.35
N THR A 132 4.96 13.28 -9.20
CA THR A 132 5.56 12.73 -7.98
C THR A 132 7.08 12.74 -8.01
N VAL A 133 7.70 12.39 -6.90
CA VAL A 133 9.15 12.21 -6.78
C VAL A 133 9.40 10.79 -6.28
N PRO A 134 10.33 10.02 -6.88
CA PRO A 134 10.68 8.70 -6.38
C PRO A 134 11.20 8.77 -4.95
N GLY A 135 10.70 7.90 -4.09
CA GLY A 135 11.15 7.72 -2.71
C GLY A 135 11.61 6.29 -2.46
N SER A 136 12.30 6.09 -1.35
CA SER A 136 12.65 4.76 -0.85
C SER A 136 12.09 4.59 0.55
N GLY A 137 11.58 3.40 0.84
CA GLY A 137 11.03 3.11 2.15
C GLY A 137 10.80 1.62 2.38
N VAL A 138 10.72 1.26 3.64
CA VAL A 138 10.29 -0.06 4.10
C VAL A 138 9.29 0.15 5.22
N GLY A 139 8.09 -0.42 5.07
CA GLY A 139 7.09 -0.42 6.11
C GLY A 139 6.58 -1.83 6.33
N VAL A 140 6.59 -2.31 7.57
CA VAL A 140 6.03 -3.60 7.95
C VAL A 140 5.23 -3.44 9.23
N LEU A 141 3.98 -3.88 9.18
CA LEU A 141 3.09 -3.94 10.33
C LEU A 141 3.05 -5.37 10.89
N VAL A 142 2.97 -5.46 12.21
CA VAL A 142 2.64 -6.69 12.90
C VAL A 142 1.16 -6.62 13.26
N LEU A 143 0.37 -7.53 12.72
CA LEU A 143 -1.08 -7.58 12.87
C LEU A 143 -1.49 -8.78 13.71
N ARG A 144 -2.49 -8.58 14.56
CA ARG A 144 -3.16 -9.63 15.36
C ARG A 144 -4.66 -9.33 15.48
N ARG A 145 -5.46 -10.33 15.76
CA ARG A 145 -6.84 -10.09 16.23
C ARG A 145 -6.78 -9.29 17.53
N LEU A 146 -7.65 -8.30 17.66
CA LEU A 146 -7.63 -7.37 18.80
C LEU A 146 -7.80 -8.10 20.14
N GLU A 147 -8.70 -9.08 20.19
CA GLU A 147 -8.96 -9.88 21.41
C GLU A 147 -7.71 -10.64 21.86
N ASP A 148 -6.97 -11.26 20.94
CA ASP A 148 -5.73 -11.98 21.24
C ASP A 148 -4.62 -11.02 21.70
N ALA A 149 -4.50 -9.87 21.05
CA ALA A 149 -3.51 -8.86 21.42
C ALA A 149 -3.76 -8.31 22.83
N LEU A 150 -5.02 -8.08 23.18
CA LEU A 150 -5.39 -7.61 24.52
C LEU A 150 -5.19 -8.69 25.58
N ALA A 151 -5.53 -9.95 25.28
CA ALA A 151 -5.35 -11.08 26.21
C ALA A 151 -3.86 -11.31 26.53
N ASP A 152 -2.98 -11.14 25.53
CA ASP A 152 -1.53 -11.31 25.69
C ASP A 152 -0.82 -10.03 26.20
N GLY A 153 -1.53 -8.92 26.37
CA GLY A 153 -0.96 -7.65 26.82
C GLY A 153 -0.07 -6.96 25.78
N ASP A 154 -0.32 -7.19 24.50
CA ASP A 154 0.45 -6.55 23.42
C ASP A 154 0.18 -5.05 23.36
N PRO A 155 1.20 -4.23 23.01
CA PRO A 155 1.02 -2.79 22.85
C PRO A 155 0.27 -2.48 21.54
N VAL A 156 -1.05 -2.34 21.63
CA VAL A 156 -1.89 -1.96 20.49
C VAL A 156 -1.67 -0.50 20.12
N ARG A 157 -1.20 -0.24 18.89
CA ARG A 157 -0.95 1.12 18.38
C ARG A 157 -2.16 1.72 17.66
N ALA A 158 -2.88 0.87 16.92
CA ALA A 158 -4.09 1.24 16.18
C ALA A 158 -4.93 -0.01 15.94
N VAL A 159 -6.19 0.18 15.59
CA VAL A 159 -7.11 -0.90 15.22
C VAL A 159 -7.59 -0.68 13.81
N ILE A 160 -7.34 -1.65 12.91
CA ILE A 160 -7.89 -1.66 11.56
C ILE A 160 -9.34 -2.09 11.68
N ARG A 161 -10.27 -1.22 11.31
CA ARG A 161 -11.70 -1.46 11.43
C ARG A 161 -12.31 -2.05 10.15
N GLY A 162 -11.77 -1.69 8.98
CA GLY A 162 -12.25 -2.18 7.70
C GLY A 162 -11.20 -2.03 6.62
N THR A 163 -11.26 -2.91 5.64
CA THR A 163 -10.39 -2.89 4.45
C THR A 163 -11.17 -3.32 3.23
N ALA A 164 -10.86 -2.74 2.07
CA ALA A 164 -11.41 -3.15 0.79
C ALA A 164 -10.37 -3.05 -0.32
N VAL A 165 -10.53 -3.84 -1.36
CA VAL A 165 -9.71 -3.82 -2.58
C VAL A 165 -10.64 -3.94 -3.78
N THR A 166 -10.50 -3.02 -4.71
CA THR A 166 -11.25 -2.99 -5.97
C THR A 166 -10.29 -2.96 -7.17
N ASN A 167 -10.83 -3.14 -8.36
CA ASN A 167 -10.09 -2.99 -9.61
C ASN A 167 -10.90 -2.17 -10.60
N ASP A 168 -10.28 -1.20 -11.25
CA ASP A 168 -10.96 -0.28 -12.19
C ASP A 168 -11.55 -0.99 -13.43
N GLY A 169 -11.09 -2.20 -13.75
CA GLY A 169 -11.53 -2.90 -14.97
C GLY A 169 -11.23 -2.09 -16.23
N ALA A 170 -12.15 -2.14 -17.18
CA ALA A 170 -12.06 -1.42 -18.46
C ALA A 170 -12.78 -0.07 -18.46
N GLY A 171 -13.41 0.34 -17.35
CA GLY A 171 -14.24 1.55 -17.24
C GLY A 171 -13.47 2.85 -17.11
N LYS A 172 -12.23 2.93 -17.59
CA LYS A 172 -11.34 4.09 -17.48
C LYS A 172 -10.70 4.48 -18.81
N VAL A 173 -10.21 5.69 -18.91
CA VAL A 173 -9.69 6.28 -20.16
C VAL A 173 -8.41 5.61 -20.71
N GLY A 174 -7.77 4.75 -19.93
CA GLY A 174 -6.59 4.01 -20.35
C GLY A 174 -6.04 3.12 -19.24
N PHE A 175 -5.20 2.15 -19.58
CA PHE A 175 -4.69 1.15 -18.63
C PHE A 175 -4.03 1.77 -17.38
N THR A 176 -3.26 2.84 -17.56
CA THR A 176 -2.53 3.51 -16.48
C THR A 176 -3.32 4.62 -15.78
N ALA A 177 -4.48 5.02 -16.31
CA ALA A 177 -5.31 6.04 -15.69
C ALA A 177 -6.07 5.47 -14.49
N PRO A 178 -6.23 6.23 -13.39
CA PRO A 178 -7.13 5.85 -12.30
C PRO A 178 -8.60 6.04 -12.68
N GLY A 179 -9.50 5.37 -11.96
CA GLY A 179 -10.96 5.51 -12.12
C GLY A 179 -11.61 6.08 -10.86
N VAL A 180 -12.66 6.91 -11.01
CA VAL A 180 -13.42 7.48 -9.88
C VAL A 180 -14.27 6.41 -9.20
N ASP A 181 -15.01 5.62 -10.00
CA ASP A 181 -16.03 4.71 -9.50
C ASP A 181 -15.44 3.65 -8.55
N GLN A 182 -14.33 3.04 -8.94
CA GLN A 182 -13.73 1.96 -8.14
C GLN A 182 -12.97 2.49 -6.93
N GLN A 183 -12.41 3.68 -6.99
CA GLN A 183 -11.87 4.34 -5.79
C GLN A 183 -13.00 4.68 -4.81
N THR A 184 -14.13 5.22 -5.29
CA THR A 184 -15.33 5.45 -4.49
C THR A 184 -15.82 4.16 -3.84
N ALA A 185 -15.90 3.06 -4.62
CA ALA A 185 -16.32 1.77 -4.12
C ALA A 185 -15.38 1.25 -3.02
N ALA A 186 -14.05 1.30 -3.24
CA ALA A 186 -13.07 0.86 -2.25
C ALA A 186 -13.23 1.60 -0.91
N ILE A 187 -13.40 2.92 -0.95
CA ILE A 187 -13.63 3.73 0.26
C ILE A 187 -14.94 3.32 0.94
N THR A 188 -16.02 3.26 0.17
CA THR A 188 -17.36 2.93 0.70
C THR A 188 -17.41 1.52 1.31
N GLU A 189 -16.83 0.53 0.62
CA GLU A 189 -16.77 -0.85 1.11
C GLU A 189 -15.92 -0.98 2.39
N ALA A 190 -14.78 -0.27 2.47
CA ALA A 190 -13.96 -0.27 3.68
C ALA A 190 -14.71 0.33 4.88
N TRP A 191 -15.46 1.42 4.68
CA TRP A 191 -16.29 2.01 5.74
C TRP A 191 -17.46 1.12 6.13
N ALA A 192 -18.13 0.47 5.17
CA ALA A 192 -19.18 -0.50 5.42
C ALA A 192 -18.65 -1.70 6.21
N ALA A 193 -17.50 -2.25 5.83
CA ALA A 193 -16.83 -3.33 6.57
C ALA A 193 -16.44 -2.91 7.99
N ALA A 194 -16.12 -1.66 8.22
CA ALA A 194 -15.84 -1.11 9.55
C ALA A 194 -17.08 -0.97 10.42
N GLY A 195 -18.29 -0.98 9.84
CA GLY A 195 -19.55 -0.69 10.54
C GLY A 195 -19.59 0.75 11.07
N LEU A 196 -18.96 1.68 10.39
CA LEU A 196 -18.87 3.09 10.76
C LEU A 196 -19.44 3.98 9.66
N GLU A 197 -20.02 5.10 10.06
CA GLU A 197 -20.47 6.12 9.11
C GLU A 197 -19.27 6.92 8.57
N PRO A 198 -19.22 7.23 7.26
CA PRO A 198 -18.16 8.05 6.67
C PRO A 198 -18.03 9.43 7.33
N SER A 199 -19.09 9.97 7.91
CA SER A 199 -19.07 11.23 8.67
C SER A 199 -18.20 11.19 9.94
N ALA A 200 -17.83 10.02 10.41
CA ALA A 200 -16.89 9.84 11.52
C ALA A 200 -15.42 10.07 11.13
N ALA A 201 -15.13 10.22 9.84
CA ALA A 201 -13.79 10.49 9.36
C ALA A 201 -13.29 11.85 9.84
N GLN A 202 -12.08 11.88 10.39
CA GLN A 202 -11.41 13.10 10.83
C GLN A 202 -10.24 13.45 9.89
N TYR A 203 -9.60 12.44 9.30
CA TYR A 203 -8.46 12.60 8.43
C TYR A 203 -8.42 11.50 7.37
N VAL A 204 -7.98 11.87 6.18
CA VAL A 204 -7.69 10.96 5.07
C VAL A 204 -6.22 11.12 4.69
N GLU A 205 -5.42 10.09 4.89
CA GLU A 205 -4.12 9.97 4.26
C GLU A 205 -4.34 9.45 2.85
N ALA A 206 -4.20 10.32 1.87
CA ALA A 206 -4.51 10.03 0.48
C ALA A 206 -3.33 9.40 -0.26
N HIS A 207 -3.59 8.84 -1.43
CA HIS A 207 -2.52 8.47 -2.35
C HIS A 207 -1.73 9.70 -2.77
N GLY A 208 -2.39 10.78 -3.19
CA GLY A 208 -1.85 12.13 -3.29
C GLY A 208 -0.46 12.17 -3.94
N THR A 209 -0.37 11.74 -5.20
CA THR A 209 0.92 11.65 -5.92
C THR A 209 1.39 12.99 -6.46
N GLY A 210 0.59 14.04 -6.35
CA GLY A 210 0.89 15.34 -6.95
C GLY A 210 0.76 15.34 -8.47
N THR A 211 0.07 14.34 -9.06
CA THR A 211 -0.23 14.32 -10.50
C THR A 211 -1.56 15.04 -10.75
N GLU A 212 -1.60 15.88 -11.77
CA GLU A 212 -2.78 16.71 -12.05
C GLU A 212 -4.07 15.88 -12.20
N LEU A 213 -4.02 14.79 -12.96
CA LEU A 213 -5.18 13.93 -13.18
C LEU A 213 -5.49 13.06 -11.95
N GLY A 214 -4.47 12.46 -11.34
CA GLY A 214 -4.63 11.53 -10.22
C GLY A 214 -5.24 12.20 -9.00
N ASP A 215 -4.73 13.36 -8.62
CA ASP A 215 -5.21 14.13 -7.46
C ASP A 215 -6.67 14.56 -7.63
N ARG A 216 -7.07 14.97 -8.84
CA ARG A 216 -8.47 15.35 -9.13
C ARG A 216 -9.42 14.16 -9.01
N ILE A 217 -9.05 13.01 -9.58
CA ILE A 217 -9.85 11.78 -9.53
C ILE A 217 -9.98 11.30 -8.08
N GLU A 218 -8.91 11.34 -7.31
CA GLU A 218 -8.92 10.91 -5.92
C GLU A 218 -9.79 11.82 -5.04
N LEU A 219 -9.74 13.13 -5.23
CA LEU A 219 -10.61 14.08 -4.53
C LEU A 219 -12.08 13.89 -4.90
N GLU A 220 -12.39 13.64 -6.17
CA GLU A 220 -13.75 13.37 -6.63
C GLU A 220 -14.30 12.08 -6.02
N ALA A 221 -13.52 11.01 -6.04
CA ALA A 221 -13.88 9.73 -5.46
C ALA A 221 -14.08 9.83 -3.94
N ALA A 222 -13.17 10.46 -3.22
CA ALA A 222 -13.28 10.70 -1.78
C ALA A 222 -14.50 11.58 -1.47
N GLY A 223 -14.70 12.67 -2.21
CA GLY A 223 -15.87 13.55 -2.08
C GLY A 223 -17.18 12.80 -2.23
N THR A 224 -17.27 11.92 -3.22
CA THR A 224 -18.47 11.08 -3.46
C THR A 224 -18.69 10.08 -2.32
N ALA A 225 -17.64 9.36 -1.91
CA ALA A 225 -17.72 8.35 -0.86
C ALA A 225 -18.12 8.95 0.50
N PHE A 226 -17.55 10.10 0.87
CA PHE A 226 -17.85 10.78 2.14
C PHE A 226 -19.15 11.60 2.11
N ALA A 227 -19.69 11.94 0.94
CA ALA A 227 -21.00 12.59 0.80
C ALA A 227 -22.17 11.59 0.85
N GLY A 228 -21.96 10.34 0.49
CA GLY A 228 -23.00 9.30 0.37
C GLY A 228 -23.61 8.81 1.69
N GLY A 229 -23.16 9.27 2.83
CA GLY A 229 -23.73 8.95 4.14
C GLY A 229 -25.06 9.64 4.47
N THR A 230 -25.64 10.41 3.55
CA THR A 230 -26.98 10.99 3.70
C THR A 230 -27.96 10.34 2.71
N ASP A 231 -28.92 9.59 3.24
CA ASP A 231 -30.08 9.03 2.53
C ASP A 231 -30.48 9.87 1.32
N GLY A 232 -30.36 9.38 0.12
CA GLY A 232 -30.75 9.85 -1.20
C GLY A 232 -31.68 11.07 -1.37
N ARG A 233 -31.67 12.02 -0.46
CA ARG A 233 -32.44 13.25 -0.48
C ARG A 233 -31.53 14.47 -0.59
N GLY A 234 -31.29 14.83 -1.83
CA GLY A 234 -31.00 16.20 -2.21
C GLY A 234 -29.75 16.86 -1.62
N ALA A 235 -28.84 17.24 -2.49
CA ALA A 235 -27.84 18.29 -2.26
C ALA A 235 -28.51 19.56 -1.68
N GLY A 236 -28.63 19.68 -0.36
CA GLY A 236 -29.37 20.82 0.19
C GLY A 236 -29.17 21.13 1.66
N HIS A 237 -28.60 20.27 2.46
CA HIS A 237 -28.33 20.61 3.86
C HIS A 237 -26.91 20.17 4.25
N ARG A 238 -25.95 21.05 4.05
CA ARG A 238 -24.71 21.05 4.85
C ARG A 238 -25.09 21.48 6.26
N GLY A 239 -25.51 20.52 7.10
CA GLY A 239 -25.38 20.70 8.51
C GLY A 239 -23.94 21.12 8.80
N SER A 240 -23.66 21.80 9.93
CA SER A 240 -22.33 22.26 10.35
C SER A 240 -21.35 21.08 10.38
N GLY A 241 -20.94 20.62 9.18
CA GLY A 241 -20.24 19.38 8.96
C GLY A 241 -18.80 19.50 9.44
N SER A 242 -18.37 18.53 10.20
CA SER A 242 -16.98 18.39 10.55
C SER A 242 -16.15 18.37 9.25
N ARG A 243 -15.10 19.18 9.19
CA ARG A 243 -14.18 19.17 8.06
C ARG A 243 -13.29 17.96 8.19
N ILE A 244 -13.19 17.15 7.13
CA ILE A 244 -12.24 16.05 7.07
C ILE A 244 -10.92 16.63 6.58
N GLY A 245 -9.84 16.44 7.35
CA GLY A 245 -8.49 16.78 6.89
C GLY A 245 -8.05 15.79 5.80
N ILE A 246 -7.37 16.29 4.77
CA ILE A 246 -6.74 15.45 3.75
C ILE A 246 -5.29 15.85 3.58
N GLY A 247 -4.42 14.87 3.42
CA GLY A 247 -2.99 15.07 3.19
C GLY A 247 -2.35 13.89 2.49
N SER A 248 -1.08 14.05 2.17
CA SER A 248 -0.24 12.95 1.68
C SER A 248 1.19 13.15 2.15
N VAL A 249 1.73 12.15 2.84
CA VAL A 249 3.12 12.12 3.30
C VAL A 249 4.12 12.13 2.15
N LYS A 250 3.67 11.84 0.93
CA LYS A 250 4.51 11.88 -0.28
C LYS A 250 5.09 13.26 -0.57
N SER A 251 4.49 14.32 -0.06
CA SER A 251 5.09 15.67 -0.10
C SER A 251 6.42 15.75 0.67
N ASN A 252 6.61 14.89 1.67
CA ASN A 252 7.77 14.87 2.56
C ASN A 252 8.82 13.83 2.16
N ILE A 253 8.39 12.61 1.82
CA ILE A 253 9.29 11.46 1.62
C ILE A 253 9.32 10.93 0.18
N GLY A 254 8.53 11.51 -0.72
CA GLY A 254 8.34 11.00 -2.08
C GLY A 254 7.46 9.76 -2.14
N HIS A 255 7.35 9.19 -3.33
CA HIS A 255 6.54 8.01 -3.61
C HIS A 255 7.39 6.74 -3.48
N ALA A 256 7.13 5.97 -2.45
CA ALA A 256 7.89 4.74 -2.14
C ALA A 256 7.36 3.49 -2.88
N ASP A 257 6.78 3.63 -4.08
CA ASP A 257 6.30 2.55 -4.96
C ASP A 257 5.55 1.45 -4.16
N ALA A 258 6.05 0.20 -4.11
CA ALA A 258 5.40 -0.90 -3.40
C ALA A 258 5.20 -0.66 -1.89
N ALA A 259 5.90 0.28 -1.30
CA ALA A 259 5.77 0.69 0.11
C ALA A 259 4.98 2.00 0.27
N ALA A 260 4.24 2.45 -0.74
CA ALA A 260 3.59 3.76 -0.75
C ALA A 260 2.26 3.83 0.03
N GLY A 261 1.68 2.68 0.32
CA GLY A 261 0.42 2.57 1.05
C GLY A 261 0.52 2.55 2.55
#